data_238260a284942a1e6ec3bccc4efebdee
#
_entry.id   238260a284942a1e6ec3bccc4efebdee
#
_cell.length_a   1.000
_cell.length_b   1.000
_cell.length_c   1.000
_cell.angle_alpha   90.00
_cell.angle_beta   90.00
_cell.angle_gamma   90.00
#
_symmetry.space_group_name_H-M   'P 1'
#
loop_
_entity.id
_entity.type
_entity.pdbx_description
1 polymer ?
#
loop_
_entity_poly.entity_id
_entity_poly.type
_entity_poly.pdbx_seq_one_letter_code
_entity_poly.pdbx_strand_id
1 'polypeptide(L)'
;MDKKESAAMLRFSIPQVITASRVVLSGGALYAAAFHRVDLAATLITLGAVTDGLDGPLARRLGVISEFGALFDYFADYLCYIVAPVMLSLLIAGESPGLLSPIALGLPLLTGAIRYSRNAGLLKTQAFDEVGIPGLGTVFYAFFIVTLAFLDLGPTIGPVLLNRILLLTVVAVSCLMILPVRYPRLMKFKWISAPILLGFALMPFVYPKVLAAIALALGFVYTAISPFFMDQRPKHKSS
;
A
#
# COMPACT_ATOMS: atom_id res chain seq x y z
N MET A 1 -39.32 -7.17 -7.01
CA MET A 1 -38.06 -7.51 -6.34
C MET A 1 -38.37 -7.81 -4.88
N ASP A 2 -38.13 -9.05 -4.43
CA ASP A 2 -38.47 -9.48 -3.09
C ASP A 2 -37.59 -8.74 -2.07
N LYS A 3 -38.12 -8.43 -0.86
CA LYS A 3 -37.37 -7.78 0.23
C LYS A 3 -36.08 -8.55 0.59
N LYS A 4 -36.08 -9.88 0.41
CA LYS A 4 -34.90 -10.73 0.64
C LYS A 4 -33.83 -10.52 -0.43
N GLU A 5 -34.19 -10.37 -1.72
CA GLU A 5 -33.26 -10.09 -2.80
C GLU A 5 -32.64 -8.70 -2.66
N SER A 6 -33.44 -7.68 -2.31
CA SER A 6 -32.94 -6.33 -2.04
C SER A 6 -31.95 -6.29 -0.88
N ALA A 7 -32.21 -7.03 0.20
CA ALA A 7 -31.30 -7.11 1.34
C ALA A 7 -30.01 -7.86 1.01
N ALA A 8 -30.05 -8.90 0.16
CA ALA A 8 -28.88 -9.62 -0.31
C ALA A 8 -28.01 -8.75 -1.22
N MET A 9 -28.63 -8.03 -2.18
CA MET A 9 -27.93 -7.06 -3.03
C MET A 9 -27.25 -5.96 -2.21
N LEU A 10 -27.95 -5.39 -1.22
CA LEU A 10 -27.40 -4.34 -0.36
C LEU A 10 -26.17 -4.85 0.41
N ARG A 11 -26.24 -6.05 1.01
CA ARG A 11 -25.13 -6.66 1.73
C ARG A 11 -23.92 -6.90 0.83
N PHE A 12 -24.14 -7.33 -0.42
CA PHE A 12 -23.10 -7.53 -1.41
C PHE A 12 -22.43 -6.20 -1.81
N SER A 13 -23.22 -5.12 -1.94
CA SER A 13 -22.72 -3.83 -2.44
C SER A 13 -21.88 -3.05 -1.43
N ILE A 14 -22.09 -3.23 -0.12
CA ILE A 14 -21.40 -2.42 0.92
C ILE A 14 -19.88 -2.53 0.84
N PRO A 15 -19.23 -3.72 0.81
CA PRO A 15 -17.79 -3.81 0.68
C PRO A 15 -17.26 -3.18 -0.62
N GLN A 16 -17.97 -3.38 -1.74
CA GLN A 16 -17.56 -2.81 -3.02
C GLN A 16 -17.62 -1.27 -3.03
N VAL A 17 -18.57 -0.66 -2.32
CA VAL A 17 -18.64 0.80 -2.19
C VAL A 17 -17.42 1.32 -1.42
N ILE A 18 -16.96 0.61 -0.38
CA ILE A 18 -15.74 0.97 0.35
C ILE A 18 -14.52 0.84 -0.56
N THR A 19 -14.38 -0.26 -1.30
CA THR A 19 -13.30 -0.42 -2.27
C THR A 19 -13.38 0.64 -3.38
N ALA A 20 -14.57 0.98 -3.88
CA ALA A 20 -14.77 2.06 -4.85
C ALA A 20 -14.35 3.43 -4.29
N SER A 21 -14.62 3.71 -3.02
CA SER A 21 -14.16 4.95 -2.38
C SER A 21 -12.63 5.08 -2.39
N ARG A 22 -11.88 3.96 -2.26
CA ARG A 22 -10.42 3.93 -2.39
C ARG A 22 -9.98 4.32 -3.81
N VAL A 23 -10.67 3.86 -4.84
CA VAL A 23 -10.41 4.28 -6.24
C VAL A 23 -10.62 5.78 -6.39
N VAL A 24 -11.70 6.33 -5.85
CA VAL A 24 -11.98 7.77 -5.87
C VAL A 24 -10.91 8.56 -5.12
N LEU A 25 -10.50 8.11 -3.93
CA LEU A 25 -9.42 8.73 -3.17
C LEU A 25 -8.08 8.69 -3.93
N SER A 26 -7.78 7.59 -4.60
CA SER A 26 -6.58 7.46 -5.44
C SER A 26 -6.62 8.41 -6.64
N GLY A 27 -7.76 8.53 -7.31
CA GLY A 27 -7.98 9.52 -8.37
C GLY A 27 -7.82 10.96 -7.87
N GLY A 28 -8.36 11.25 -6.69
CA GLY A 28 -8.16 12.54 -6.00
C GLY A 28 -6.69 12.81 -5.67
N ALA A 29 -5.93 11.78 -5.25
CA ALA A 29 -4.50 11.89 -4.99
C ALA A 29 -3.71 12.20 -6.27
N LEU A 30 -4.04 11.55 -7.39
CA LEU A 30 -3.44 11.84 -8.69
C LEU A 30 -3.76 13.28 -9.14
N TYR A 31 -5.01 13.72 -8.98
CA TYR A 31 -5.41 15.08 -9.24
C TYR A 31 -4.62 16.08 -8.38
N ALA A 32 -4.54 15.85 -7.06
CA ALA A 32 -3.79 16.70 -6.15
C ALA A 32 -2.30 16.77 -6.54
N ALA A 33 -1.70 15.64 -6.93
CA ALA A 33 -0.32 15.58 -7.41
C ALA A 33 -0.14 16.40 -8.70
N ALA A 34 -1.06 16.32 -9.65
CA ALA A 34 -1.02 17.11 -10.89
C ALA A 34 -1.07 18.63 -10.64
N PHE A 35 -1.68 19.06 -9.53
CA PHE A 35 -1.73 20.45 -9.10
C PHE A 35 -0.71 20.81 -7.99
N HIS A 36 0.36 20.03 -7.87
CA HIS A 36 1.47 20.26 -6.94
C HIS A 36 1.07 20.36 -5.46
N ARG A 37 -0.02 19.66 -5.05
CA ARG A 37 -0.53 19.65 -3.68
C ARG A 37 -0.04 18.38 -2.94
N VAL A 38 1.25 18.40 -2.53
CA VAL A 38 1.93 17.26 -1.86
C VAL A 38 1.14 16.74 -0.66
N ASP A 39 0.79 17.63 0.28
CA ASP A 39 0.09 17.26 1.51
C ASP A 39 -1.28 16.63 1.24
N LEU A 40 -2.03 17.20 0.28
CA LEU A 40 -3.33 16.68 -0.09
C LEU A 40 -3.21 15.31 -0.75
N ALA A 41 -2.25 15.13 -1.67
CA ALA A 41 -2.00 13.85 -2.33
C ALA A 41 -1.62 12.77 -1.29
N ALA A 42 -0.68 13.08 -0.39
CA ALA A 42 -0.26 12.17 0.67
C ALA A 42 -1.42 11.83 1.63
N THR A 43 -2.24 12.81 1.99
CA THR A 43 -3.44 12.63 2.84
C THR A 43 -4.44 11.69 2.18
N LEU A 44 -4.75 11.88 0.88
CA LEU A 44 -5.71 11.05 0.17
C LEU A 44 -5.24 9.60 0.01
N ILE A 45 -3.93 9.37 -0.20
CA ILE A 45 -3.34 8.02 -0.20
C ILE A 45 -3.49 7.39 1.20
N THR A 46 -3.21 8.15 2.25
CA THR A 46 -3.35 7.67 3.65
C THR A 46 -4.80 7.28 3.96
N LEU A 47 -5.77 8.10 3.57
CA LEU A 47 -7.19 7.79 3.73
C LEU A 47 -7.60 6.54 2.93
N GLY A 48 -7.06 6.37 1.71
CA GLY A 48 -7.23 5.14 0.93
C GLY A 48 -6.72 3.90 1.67
N ALA A 49 -5.57 3.99 2.33
CA ALA A 49 -5.05 2.88 3.13
C ALA A 49 -5.90 2.57 4.38
N VAL A 50 -6.55 3.57 4.96
CA VAL A 50 -7.52 3.36 6.07
C VAL A 50 -8.75 2.62 5.59
N THR A 51 -9.30 2.99 4.41
CA THR A 51 -10.48 2.31 3.84
C THR A 51 -10.19 0.85 3.50
N ASP A 52 -8.97 0.52 3.04
CA ASP A 52 -8.51 -0.85 2.81
C ASP A 52 -8.58 -1.74 4.06
N GLY A 53 -8.28 -1.19 5.22
CA GLY A 53 -8.38 -1.91 6.48
C GLY A 53 -9.81 -2.31 6.88
N LEU A 54 -10.84 -1.73 6.23
CA LEU A 54 -12.25 -1.88 6.60
C LEU A 54 -13.01 -2.87 5.71
N ASP A 55 -12.77 -2.89 4.39
CA ASP A 55 -13.59 -3.66 3.42
C ASP A 55 -13.46 -5.18 3.58
N GLY A 56 -12.25 -5.72 3.73
CA GLY A 56 -12.01 -7.14 3.92
C GLY A 56 -12.68 -7.73 5.17
N PRO A 57 -12.48 -7.16 6.38
CA PRO A 57 -13.21 -7.58 7.57
C PRO A 57 -14.72 -7.49 7.44
N LEU A 58 -15.22 -6.46 6.75
CA LEU A 58 -16.65 -6.25 6.55
C LEU A 58 -17.25 -7.30 5.60
N ALA A 59 -16.58 -7.58 4.47
CA ALA A 59 -17.01 -8.62 3.53
C ALA A 59 -17.09 -9.99 4.22
N ARG A 60 -16.11 -10.33 5.06
CA ARG A 60 -16.12 -11.58 5.85
C ARG A 60 -17.27 -11.61 6.85
N ARG A 61 -17.56 -10.52 7.56
CA ARG A 61 -18.68 -10.43 8.51
C ARG A 61 -20.05 -10.55 7.84
N LEU A 62 -20.18 -10.01 6.62
CA LEU A 62 -21.40 -10.06 5.86
C LEU A 62 -21.58 -11.37 5.06
N GLY A 63 -20.55 -12.22 4.99
CA GLY A 63 -20.57 -13.47 4.23
C GLY A 63 -20.67 -13.28 2.70
N VAL A 64 -20.19 -12.16 2.18
CA VAL A 64 -20.31 -11.76 0.75
C VAL A 64 -18.95 -11.75 0.02
N ILE A 65 -18.14 -12.74 0.30
CA ILE A 65 -16.86 -12.91 -0.39
C ILE A 65 -17.13 -13.33 -1.85
N SER A 66 -16.53 -12.63 -2.82
CA SER A 66 -16.65 -12.93 -4.25
C SER A 66 -15.31 -12.77 -4.98
N GLU A 67 -15.15 -13.50 -6.10
CA GLU A 67 -13.97 -13.35 -6.96
C GLU A 67 -13.90 -11.93 -7.55
N PHE A 68 -15.03 -11.37 -7.98
CA PHE A 68 -15.10 -9.99 -8.45
C PHE A 68 -14.62 -9.00 -7.38
N GLY A 69 -15.10 -9.14 -6.13
CA GLY A 69 -14.68 -8.29 -5.03
C GLY A 69 -13.17 -8.34 -4.79
N ALA A 70 -12.58 -9.54 -4.82
CA ALA A 70 -11.14 -9.72 -4.65
C ALA A 70 -10.31 -9.11 -5.80
N LEU A 71 -10.76 -9.24 -7.05
CA LEU A 71 -10.09 -8.63 -8.19
C LEU A 71 -10.23 -7.11 -8.20
N PHE A 72 -11.41 -6.61 -7.84
CA PHE A 72 -11.65 -5.17 -7.72
C PHE A 72 -10.81 -4.54 -6.60
N ASP A 73 -10.65 -5.24 -5.49
CA ASP A 73 -9.75 -4.86 -4.40
C ASP A 73 -8.29 -4.76 -4.87
N TYR A 74 -7.79 -5.77 -5.61
CA TYR A 74 -6.44 -5.70 -6.19
C TYR A 74 -6.24 -4.52 -7.14
N PHE A 75 -7.26 -4.18 -7.93
CA PHE A 75 -7.19 -3.00 -8.80
C PHE A 75 -7.16 -1.70 -8.01
N ALA A 76 -8.02 -1.57 -6.99
CA ALA A 76 -8.05 -0.42 -6.10
C ALA A 76 -6.72 -0.27 -5.34
N ASP A 77 -6.15 -1.38 -4.86
CA ASP A 77 -4.85 -1.42 -4.23
C ASP A 77 -3.73 -0.96 -5.16
N TYR A 78 -3.72 -1.44 -6.41
CA TYR A 78 -2.70 -1.03 -7.37
C TYR A 78 -2.73 0.47 -7.62
N LEU A 79 -3.92 1.07 -7.74
CA LEU A 79 -4.07 2.52 -7.87
C LEU A 79 -3.58 3.26 -6.61
N CYS A 80 -4.00 2.80 -5.43
CA CYS A 80 -3.72 3.47 -4.17
C CYS A 80 -2.27 3.30 -3.69
N TYR A 81 -1.70 2.10 -3.86
CA TYR A 81 -0.40 1.77 -3.27
C TYR A 81 0.75 1.81 -4.26
N ILE A 82 0.48 1.91 -5.57
CA ILE A 82 1.52 1.99 -6.59
C ILE A 82 1.36 3.27 -7.41
N VAL A 83 0.25 3.43 -8.13
CA VAL A 83 0.12 4.52 -9.13
C VAL A 83 0.15 5.90 -8.46
N ALA A 84 -0.67 6.11 -7.43
CA ALA A 84 -0.73 7.40 -6.75
C ALA A 84 0.59 7.75 -6.02
N PRO A 85 1.27 6.83 -5.29
CA PRO A 85 2.58 7.11 -4.71
C PRO A 85 3.70 7.32 -5.74
N VAL A 86 3.64 6.70 -6.92
CA VAL A 86 4.57 6.98 -8.02
C VAL A 86 4.47 8.45 -8.42
N MET A 87 3.26 8.96 -8.65
CA MET A 87 3.05 10.37 -8.96
C MET A 87 3.48 11.30 -7.82
N LEU A 88 3.21 10.90 -6.58
CA LEU A 88 3.66 11.65 -5.39
C LEU A 88 5.20 11.67 -5.29
N SER A 89 5.90 10.58 -5.59
CA SER A 89 7.37 10.53 -5.56
C SER A 89 7.99 11.48 -6.59
N LEU A 90 7.41 11.61 -7.78
CA LEU A 90 7.84 12.57 -8.78
C LEU A 90 7.60 14.02 -8.35
N LEU A 91 6.46 14.27 -7.72
CA LEU A 91 6.14 15.59 -7.19
C LEU A 91 7.14 16.03 -6.10
N ILE A 92 7.49 15.13 -5.17
CA ILE A 92 8.49 15.39 -4.12
C ILE A 92 9.89 15.63 -4.73
N ALA A 93 10.23 14.90 -5.81
CA ALA A 93 11.51 15.05 -6.50
C ALA A 93 11.70 16.43 -7.18
N GLY A 94 10.61 17.15 -7.48
CA GLY A 94 10.63 18.49 -8.07
C GLY A 94 10.92 18.48 -9.59
N GLU A 95 11.29 19.64 -10.12
CA GLU A 95 11.36 19.89 -11.58
C GLU A 95 12.50 19.17 -12.31
N SER A 96 13.55 18.74 -11.61
CA SER A 96 14.72 18.12 -12.21
C SER A 96 15.07 16.76 -11.59
N PRO A 97 14.19 15.76 -11.68
CA PRO A 97 14.42 14.47 -11.03
C PRO A 97 15.49 13.59 -11.71
N GLY A 98 16.04 13.99 -12.87
CA GLY A 98 17.08 13.23 -13.58
C GLY A 98 16.69 11.76 -13.83
N LEU A 99 17.58 10.82 -13.50
CA LEU A 99 17.32 9.38 -13.62
C LEU A 99 16.20 8.86 -12.70
N LEU A 100 15.80 9.62 -11.68
CA LEU A 100 14.70 9.25 -10.80
C LEU A 100 13.38 9.10 -11.57
N SER A 101 13.12 9.96 -12.55
CA SER A 101 11.87 9.99 -13.31
C SER A 101 11.51 8.66 -13.97
N PRO A 102 12.33 8.08 -14.87
CA PRO A 102 12.01 6.81 -15.51
C PRO A 102 12.02 5.62 -14.54
N ILE A 103 12.93 5.62 -13.56
CA ILE A 103 13.00 4.55 -12.56
C ILE A 103 11.82 4.61 -11.60
N ALA A 104 11.48 5.81 -11.11
CA ALA A 104 10.35 6.01 -10.20
C ALA A 104 9.01 5.68 -10.87
N LEU A 105 8.88 5.85 -12.18
CA LEU A 105 7.68 5.47 -12.93
C LEU A 105 7.69 3.98 -13.27
N GLY A 106 8.78 3.50 -13.86
CA GLY A 106 8.82 2.16 -14.46
C GLY A 106 8.90 1.03 -13.44
N LEU A 107 9.81 1.15 -12.50
CA LEU A 107 10.14 0.03 -11.60
C LEU A 107 8.99 -0.35 -10.65
N PRO A 108 8.38 0.55 -9.86
CA PRO A 108 7.28 0.17 -8.98
C PRO A 108 6.01 -0.23 -9.74
N LEU A 109 5.73 0.39 -10.90
CA LEU A 109 4.60 -0.01 -11.75
C LEU A 109 4.78 -1.46 -12.22
N LEU A 110 5.97 -1.82 -12.73
CA LEU A 110 6.26 -3.18 -13.18
C LEU A 110 6.21 -4.19 -12.02
N THR A 111 6.90 -3.91 -10.93
CA THR A 111 6.98 -4.82 -9.78
C THR A 111 5.64 -5.01 -9.09
N GLY A 112 4.85 -3.94 -8.98
CA GLY A 112 3.48 -3.98 -8.49
C GLY A 112 2.58 -4.82 -9.38
N ALA A 113 2.62 -4.62 -10.71
CA ALA A 113 1.83 -5.41 -11.66
C ALA A 113 2.17 -6.91 -11.58
N ILE A 114 3.46 -7.27 -11.57
CA ILE A 114 3.92 -8.65 -11.41
C ILE A 114 3.38 -9.24 -10.10
N ARG A 115 3.47 -8.50 -8.99
CA ARG A 115 2.99 -8.95 -7.69
C ARG A 115 1.48 -9.22 -7.67
N TYR A 116 0.67 -8.28 -8.17
CA TYR A 116 -0.79 -8.45 -8.20
C TYR A 116 -1.22 -9.57 -9.16
N SER A 117 -0.57 -9.70 -10.32
CA SER A 117 -0.83 -10.81 -11.25
C SER A 117 -0.52 -12.17 -10.62
N ARG A 118 0.61 -12.28 -9.89
CA ARG A 118 0.95 -13.49 -9.13
C ARG A 118 -0.09 -13.80 -8.05
N ASN A 119 -0.52 -12.80 -7.31
CA ASN A 119 -1.52 -12.96 -6.25
C ASN A 119 -2.89 -13.37 -6.83
N ALA A 120 -3.32 -12.78 -7.94
CA ALA A 120 -4.55 -13.17 -8.62
C ALA A 120 -4.51 -14.63 -9.13
N GLY A 121 -3.34 -15.12 -9.57
CA GLY A 121 -3.13 -16.52 -9.90
C GLY A 121 -3.29 -17.46 -8.69
N LEU A 122 -2.80 -17.07 -7.53
CA LEU A 122 -2.92 -17.84 -6.28
C LEU A 122 -4.35 -17.90 -5.73
N LEU A 123 -5.19 -16.89 -5.98
CA LEU A 123 -6.62 -16.93 -5.62
C LEU A 123 -7.34 -18.13 -6.26
N LYS A 124 -7.02 -18.44 -7.53
CA LYS A 124 -7.66 -19.54 -8.25
C LYS A 124 -7.29 -20.94 -7.69
N THR A 125 -6.13 -21.05 -7.04
CA THR A 125 -5.63 -22.35 -6.55
C THR A 125 -5.95 -22.61 -5.08
N GLN A 126 -6.69 -21.73 -4.39
CA GLN A 126 -6.97 -21.78 -2.94
C GLN A 126 -5.72 -21.92 -2.04
N ALA A 127 -4.54 -21.76 -2.60
CA ALA A 127 -3.26 -21.89 -1.89
C ALA A 127 -2.92 -20.65 -1.04
N PHE A 128 -3.84 -19.69 -0.96
CA PHE A 128 -3.61 -18.36 -0.38
C PHE A 128 -3.41 -18.35 1.14
N ASP A 129 -3.98 -19.31 1.86
CA ASP A 129 -4.05 -19.23 3.33
C ASP A 129 -2.85 -19.83 4.08
N GLU A 130 -2.12 -20.76 3.48
CA GLU A 130 -1.08 -21.51 4.19
C GLU A 130 0.34 -20.93 4.03
N VAL A 131 0.66 -20.33 2.89
CA VAL A 131 2.06 -20.08 2.51
C VAL A 131 2.54 -18.64 2.73
N GLY A 132 1.65 -17.69 3.01
CA GLY A 132 2.04 -16.26 3.01
C GLY A 132 2.58 -15.84 1.63
N ILE A 133 2.24 -14.64 1.18
CA ILE A 133 2.70 -14.16 -0.12
C ILE A 133 4.17 -13.73 0.01
N PRO A 134 5.08 -14.25 -0.82
CA PRO A 134 6.46 -13.81 -0.80
C PRO A 134 6.58 -12.37 -1.30
N GLY A 135 7.57 -11.66 -0.78
CA GLY A 135 7.85 -10.25 -1.07
C GLY A 135 7.14 -9.27 -0.14
N LEU A 136 7.72 -8.08 -0.03
CA LEU A 136 7.17 -6.98 0.76
C LEU A 136 5.83 -6.52 0.20
N GLY A 137 4.84 -6.23 1.06
CA GLY A 137 3.52 -5.72 0.63
C GLY A 137 3.62 -4.39 -0.13
N THR A 138 2.79 -4.22 -1.16
CA THR A 138 2.74 -2.97 -1.95
C THR A 138 2.37 -1.75 -1.11
N VAL A 139 1.60 -1.94 -0.04
CA VAL A 139 1.28 -0.91 0.95
C VAL A 139 2.54 -0.25 1.54
N PHE A 140 3.67 -0.96 1.63
CA PHE A 140 4.92 -0.38 2.12
C PHE A 140 5.54 0.61 1.16
N TYR A 141 5.33 0.45 -0.16
CA TYR A 141 5.75 1.47 -1.12
C TYR A 141 5.03 2.78 -0.88
N ALA A 142 3.69 2.73 -0.80
CA ALA A 142 2.89 3.91 -0.46
C ALA A 142 3.30 4.50 0.90
N PHE A 143 3.46 3.64 1.90
CA PHE A 143 3.87 4.03 3.25
C PHE A 143 5.18 4.83 3.27
N PHE A 144 6.24 4.35 2.61
CA PHE A 144 7.52 5.06 2.57
C PHE A 144 7.43 6.38 1.81
N ILE A 145 6.75 6.41 0.67
CA ILE A 145 6.61 7.64 -0.14
C ILE A 145 5.77 8.70 0.59
N VAL A 146 4.63 8.30 1.18
CA VAL A 146 3.77 9.21 1.98
C VAL A 146 4.54 9.74 3.20
N THR A 147 5.29 8.89 3.87
CA THR A 147 6.09 9.28 5.03
C THR A 147 7.16 10.30 4.64
N LEU A 148 7.86 10.10 3.52
CA LEU A 148 8.84 11.06 3.00
C LEU A 148 8.17 12.39 2.59
N ALA A 149 6.94 12.35 2.05
CA ALA A 149 6.16 13.55 1.76
C ALA A 149 5.90 14.39 3.01
N PHE A 150 5.40 13.78 4.08
CA PHE A 150 5.11 14.48 5.34
C PHE A 150 6.35 14.92 6.11
N LEU A 151 7.51 14.26 5.92
CA LEU A 151 8.77 14.73 6.51
C LEU A 151 9.25 16.05 5.92
N ASP A 152 8.89 16.34 4.66
CA ASP A 152 9.25 17.58 3.96
C ASP A 152 10.75 17.91 4.11
N LEU A 153 11.59 16.94 3.73
CA LEU A 153 13.04 17.03 3.93
C LEU A 153 13.74 17.99 2.96
N GLY A 154 13.09 18.38 1.86
CA GLY A 154 13.68 19.21 0.81
C GLY A 154 14.39 20.47 1.33
N PRO A 155 13.75 21.27 2.19
CA PRO A 155 14.37 22.47 2.75
C PRO A 155 15.60 22.20 3.63
N THR A 156 15.67 21.00 4.24
CA THR A 156 16.72 20.65 5.22
C THR A 156 17.95 20.05 4.56
N ILE A 157 17.75 19.11 3.60
CA ILE A 157 18.85 18.33 3.02
C ILE A 157 19.18 18.72 1.57
N GLY A 158 18.38 19.57 0.98
CA GLY A 158 18.50 20.01 -0.41
C GLY A 158 18.00 18.97 -1.44
N PRO A 159 17.74 19.41 -2.69
CA PRO A 159 17.05 18.59 -3.70
C PRO A 159 17.89 17.38 -4.16
N VAL A 160 19.22 17.53 -4.24
CA VAL A 160 20.10 16.44 -4.72
C VAL A 160 20.08 15.25 -3.76
N LEU A 161 20.20 15.49 -2.45
CA LEU A 161 20.21 14.42 -1.46
C LEU A 161 18.80 13.80 -1.32
N LEU A 162 17.76 14.63 -1.37
CA LEU A 162 16.37 14.16 -1.37
C LEU A 162 16.11 13.21 -2.55
N ASN A 163 16.53 13.58 -3.78
CA ASN A 163 16.34 12.72 -4.95
C ASN A 163 17.11 11.40 -4.85
N ARG A 164 18.30 11.40 -4.25
CA ARG A 164 19.04 10.14 -3.98
C ARG A 164 18.30 9.24 -2.99
N ILE A 165 17.75 9.80 -1.91
CA ILE A 165 16.96 9.07 -0.91
C ILE A 165 15.70 8.50 -1.55
N LEU A 166 14.97 9.29 -2.34
CA LEU A 166 13.79 8.84 -3.08
C LEU A 166 14.13 7.70 -4.04
N LEU A 167 15.20 7.86 -4.85
CA LEU A 167 15.63 6.82 -5.78
C LEU A 167 15.99 5.53 -5.08
N LEU A 168 16.78 5.60 -4.00
CA LEU A 168 17.14 4.42 -3.20
C LEU A 168 15.89 3.76 -2.60
N THR A 169 14.95 4.53 -2.08
CA THR A 169 13.68 4.03 -1.53
C THR A 169 12.86 3.32 -2.62
N VAL A 170 12.68 3.95 -3.77
CA VAL A 170 11.94 3.39 -4.91
C VAL A 170 12.56 2.07 -5.35
N VAL A 171 13.87 2.03 -5.57
CA VAL A 171 14.58 0.82 -6.03
C VAL A 171 14.52 -0.28 -4.97
N ALA A 172 14.87 0.04 -3.72
CA ALA A 172 14.92 -0.95 -2.64
C ALA A 172 13.55 -1.59 -2.39
N VAL A 173 12.50 -0.78 -2.23
CA VAL A 173 11.15 -1.29 -1.96
C VAL A 173 10.61 -2.07 -3.16
N SER A 174 10.84 -1.60 -4.38
CA SER A 174 10.41 -2.31 -5.59
C SER A 174 11.11 -3.68 -5.72
N CYS A 175 12.41 -3.77 -5.44
CA CYS A 175 13.12 -5.04 -5.40
C CYS A 175 12.55 -5.97 -4.30
N LEU A 176 12.31 -5.46 -3.09
CA LEU A 176 11.75 -6.23 -1.98
C LEU A 176 10.35 -6.75 -2.28
N MET A 177 9.55 -6.08 -3.12
CA MET A 177 8.24 -6.57 -3.54
C MET A 177 8.29 -7.85 -4.38
N ILE A 178 9.36 -8.06 -5.16
CA ILE A 178 9.50 -9.24 -6.03
C ILE A 178 10.29 -10.35 -5.36
N LEU A 179 11.24 -10.02 -4.49
CA LEU A 179 12.09 -11.00 -3.82
C LEU A 179 11.26 -12.08 -3.13
N PRO A 180 11.71 -13.37 -3.19
CA PRO A 180 11.00 -14.49 -2.57
C PRO A 180 11.16 -14.52 -1.03
N VAL A 181 11.37 -13.35 -0.42
CA VAL A 181 11.50 -13.18 1.03
C VAL A 181 10.12 -13.14 1.66
N ARG A 182 9.88 -13.92 2.71
CA ARG A 182 8.61 -13.96 3.42
C ARG A 182 8.58 -12.96 4.54
N TYR A 183 7.53 -12.15 4.55
CA TYR A 183 7.28 -11.16 5.61
C TYR A 183 6.12 -11.63 6.50
N PRO A 184 6.19 -11.45 7.83
CA PRO A 184 5.08 -11.75 8.73
C PRO A 184 3.90 -10.84 8.41
N ARG A 185 2.70 -11.40 8.42
CA ARG A 185 1.48 -10.58 8.24
C ARG A 185 1.23 -9.77 9.50
N LEU A 186 1.48 -8.46 9.47
CA LEU A 186 1.22 -7.54 10.61
C LEU A 186 -0.20 -7.66 11.13
N MET A 187 -1.18 -7.87 10.25
CA MET A 187 -2.60 -7.99 10.65
C MET A 187 -2.92 -9.19 11.55
N LYS A 188 -2.02 -10.19 11.68
CA LYS A 188 -2.18 -11.27 12.67
C LYS A 188 -2.01 -10.78 14.10
N PHE A 189 -1.24 -9.71 14.30
CA PHE A 189 -0.94 -9.12 15.61
C PHE A 189 -1.74 -7.83 15.80
N LYS A 190 -3.04 -7.95 16.09
CA LYS A 190 -3.97 -6.80 16.23
C LYS A 190 -3.47 -5.72 17.19
N TRP A 191 -2.81 -6.12 18.28
CA TRP A 191 -2.24 -5.21 19.27
C TRP A 191 -1.10 -4.35 18.75
N ILE A 192 -0.37 -4.81 17.73
CA ILE A 192 0.74 -4.09 17.10
C ILE A 192 0.24 -3.35 15.86
N SER A 193 -0.63 -3.97 15.05
CA SER A 193 -1.10 -3.37 13.81
C SER A 193 -2.07 -2.20 14.04
N ALA A 194 -2.91 -2.25 15.06
CA ALA A 194 -3.89 -1.20 15.31
C ALA A 194 -3.24 0.16 15.67
N PRO A 195 -2.28 0.27 16.60
CA PRO A 195 -1.61 1.54 16.86
C PRO A 195 -0.78 2.05 15.68
N ILE A 196 -0.18 1.16 14.88
CA ILE A 196 0.56 1.55 13.67
C ILE A 196 -0.39 2.15 12.62
N LEU A 197 -1.52 1.49 12.35
CA LEU A 197 -2.55 1.98 11.44
C LEU A 197 -3.16 3.29 11.93
N LEU A 198 -3.42 3.40 13.23
CA LEU A 198 -3.94 4.62 13.83
C LEU A 198 -2.94 5.78 13.72
N GLY A 199 -1.66 5.53 14.01
CA GLY A 199 -0.59 6.53 13.86
C GLY A 199 -0.44 6.99 12.41
N PHE A 200 -0.52 6.05 11.46
CA PHE A 200 -0.50 6.37 10.03
C PHE A 200 -1.74 7.17 9.61
N ALA A 201 -2.93 6.79 10.06
CA ALA A 201 -4.17 7.51 9.79
C ALA A 201 -4.19 8.93 10.37
N LEU A 202 -3.58 9.14 11.54
CA LEU A 202 -3.50 10.44 12.20
C LEU A 202 -2.36 11.32 11.67
N MET A 203 -1.41 10.75 10.93
CA MET A 203 -0.23 11.45 10.43
C MET A 203 -0.56 12.77 9.70
N PRO A 204 -1.57 12.85 8.80
CA PRO A 204 -1.90 14.09 8.12
C PRO A 204 -2.44 15.21 9.03
N PHE A 205 -2.97 14.85 10.20
CA PHE A 205 -3.75 15.75 11.06
C PHE A 205 -3.03 16.15 12.34
N VAL A 206 -2.12 15.29 12.84
CA VAL A 206 -1.49 15.47 14.16
C VAL A 206 0.02 15.30 14.04
N TYR A 207 0.77 16.41 14.18
CA TYR A 207 2.23 16.41 14.16
C TYR A 207 2.85 15.59 13.01
N PRO A 208 2.56 15.91 11.73
CA PRO A 208 2.90 15.08 10.59
C PRO A 208 4.39 14.71 10.53
N LYS A 209 5.31 15.64 10.77
CA LYS A 209 6.76 15.39 10.73
C LYS A 209 7.22 14.42 11.83
N VAL A 210 6.67 14.52 13.05
CA VAL A 210 7.05 13.63 14.17
C VAL A 210 6.53 12.21 13.92
N LEU A 211 5.25 12.08 13.57
CA LEU A 211 4.65 10.79 13.27
C LEU A 211 5.31 10.14 12.04
N ALA A 212 5.65 10.92 11.02
CA ALA A 212 6.38 10.44 9.86
C ALA A 212 7.78 9.94 10.21
N ALA A 213 8.53 10.63 11.07
CA ALA A 213 9.84 10.18 11.51
C ALA A 213 9.77 8.84 12.27
N ILE A 214 8.82 8.71 13.20
CA ILE A 214 8.57 7.46 13.94
C ILE A 214 8.15 6.35 12.97
N ALA A 215 7.23 6.63 12.06
CA ALA A 215 6.75 5.68 11.08
C ALA A 215 7.88 5.19 10.17
N LEU A 216 8.74 6.09 9.70
CA LEU A 216 9.89 5.74 8.87
C LEU A 216 10.84 4.79 9.61
N ALA A 217 11.19 5.10 10.86
CA ALA A 217 12.04 4.25 11.70
C ALA A 217 11.43 2.84 11.89
N LEU A 218 10.14 2.78 12.24
CA LEU A 218 9.43 1.50 12.40
C LEU A 218 9.33 0.72 11.10
N GLY A 219 9.12 1.39 9.96
CA GLY A 219 9.10 0.78 8.63
C GLY A 219 10.45 0.16 8.27
N PHE A 220 11.56 0.84 8.54
CA PHE A 220 12.91 0.29 8.35
C PHE A 220 13.18 -0.91 9.24
N VAL A 221 12.86 -0.82 10.53
CA VAL A 221 12.99 -1.93 11.48
C VAL A 221 12.20 -3.15 10.99
N TYR A 222 10.94 -2.93 10.58
CA TYR A 222 10.11 -4.01 10.05
C TYR A 222 10.72 -4.64 8.79
N THR A 223 11.11 -3.85 7.80
CA THR A 223 11.62 -4.37 6.52
C THR A 223 12.96 -5.07 6.65
N ALA A 224 13.83 -4.62 7.56
CA ALA A 224 15.16 -5.18 7.78
C ALA A 224 15.15 -6.42 8.68
N ILE A 225 14.34 -6.40 9.74
CA ILE A 225 14.43 -7.40 10.82
C ILE A 225 13.38 -8.51 10.66
N SER A 226 12.17 -8.18 10.21
CA SER A 226 11.06 -9.14 10.19
C SER A 226 11.31 -10.41 9.36
N PRO A 227 12.06 -10.41 8.24
CA PRO A 227 12.36 -11.63 7.50
C PRO A 227 13.14 -12.69 8.30
N PHE A 228 13.96 -12.27 9.26
CA PHE A 228 14.76 -13.18 10.09
C PHE A 228 13.91 -13.99 11.07
N PHE A 229 12.72 -13.53 11.41
CA PHE A 229 11.78 -14.24 12.28
C PHE A 229 10.84 -15.21 11.55
N MET A 230 10.93 -15.26 10.22
CA MET A 230 10.10 -16.15 9.41
C MET A 230 10.89 -17.32 8.89
N ASP A 231 10.33 -18.54 8.98
CA ASP A 231 10.87 -19.70 8.28
C ASP A 231 10.74 -19.49 6.77
N GLN A 232 11.88 -19.29 6.12
CA GLN A 232 11.97 -19.06 4.68
C GLN A 232 11.81 -20.34 3.85
N ARG A 233 11.72 -21.52 4.47
CA ARG A 233 11.58 -22.79 3.78
C ARG A 233 10.19 -22.94 3.15
N PRO A 234 10.09 -23.41 1.91
CA PRO A 234 8.79 -23.78 1.34
C PRO A 234 8.21 -24.93 2.17
N LYS A 235 7.03 -24.73 2.75
CA LYS A 235 6.29 -25.85 3.35
C LYS A 235 5.83 -26.75 2.20
N HIS A 236 6.57 -27.82 1.94
CA HIS A 236 6.09 -28.89 1.09
C HIS A 236 4.86 -29.50 1.77
N LYS A 237 3.72 -29.49 1.08
CA LYS A 237 2.60 -30.37 1.44
C LYS A 237 3.13 -31.79 1.28
N SER A 238 3.22 -32.54 2.38
CA SER A 238 3.22 -33.99 2.28
C SER A 238 1.88 -34.39 1.68
N SER A 239 1.96 -34.89 0.45
CA SER A 239 0.87 -35.49 -0.30
C SER A 239 0.24 -36.66 0.47
#